data_c1d0de095c1978526e2a80dfeab4e686
#
_entry.id   c1d0de095c1978526e2a80dfeab4e686
#
_cell.length_a   1.000
_cell.length_b   1.000
_cell.length_c   1.000
_cell.angle_alpha   90.00
_cell.angle_beta   90.00
_cell.angle_gamma   90.00
#
_symmetry.space_group_name_H-M   'P 1'
#
loop_
_entity.id
_entity.type
_entity.pdbx_description
1 polymer ?
#
loop_
_entity_poly.entity_id
_entity_poly.type
_entity_poly.pdbx_seq_one_letter_code
_entity_poly.pdbx_strand_id
1 'polypeptide(L)'
;MSLIEIYLIAINIIGFLMYFINFLLYKYTKTANIDALLTLLALAGGSLGIFAFIVLFDRKSVKENMMSRVFLVCVLILQIIIALFIKGFHGDELNFDFLDFFGRNKILMISLGIVNVITFLAFAIDKINAVKGKRRIRIFTLLGLSFIGGSLGALLGMYTLRHKTKVNYFTVGIPLIIVVQVAVVFVAMDLDGFMGM
;
A
#
# COMPACT_ATOMS: atom_id res chain seq x y z
N MET A 1 -30.54 5.12 0.03
CA MET A 1 -29.10 5.39 0.16
C MET A 1 -28.90 6.22 1.42
N SER A 2 -27.97 5.81 2.27
CA SER A 2 -27.58 6.60 3.45
C SER A 2 -26.81 7.85 3.02
N LEU A 3 -26.76 8.88 3.87
CA LEU A 3 -26.01 10.11 3.61
C LEU A 3 -24.52 9.83 3.39
N ILE A 4 -23.99 8.82 4.07
CA ILE A 4 -22.60 8.34 3.92
C ILE A 4 -22.36 7.75 2.52
N GLU A 5 -23.31 6.96 2.01
CA GLU A 5 -23.19 6.38 0.66
C GLU A 5 -23.18 7.46 -0.42
N ILE A 6 -24.05 8.47 -0.29
CA ILE A 6 -24.09 9.61 -1.21
C ILE A 6 -22.77 10.38 -1.17
N TYR A 7 -22.25 10.64 0.05
CA TYR A 7 -20.96 11.30 0.24
C TYR A 7 -19.81 10.51 -0.42
N LEU A 8 -19.72 9.19 -0.18
CA LEU A 8 -18.67 8.34 -0.75
C LEU A 8 -18.74 8.30 -2.27
N ILE A 9 -19.92 8.24 -2.87
CA ILE A 9 -20.07 8.30 -4.32
C ILE A 9 -19.58 9.66 -4.85
N ALA A 10 -20.03 10.74 -4.25
CA ALA A 10 -19.68 12.09 -4.69
C ALA A 10 -18.15 12.34 -4.60
N ILE A 11 -17.51 11.99 -3.48
CA ILE A 11 -16.08 12.23 -3.28
C ILE A 11 -15.23 11.37 -4.22
N ASN A 12 -15.67 10.15 -4.58
CA ASN A 12 -15.00 9.31 -5.55
C ASN A 12 -15.14 9.82 -6.98
N ILE A 13 -16.30 10.36 -7.36
CA ILE A 13 -16.50 11.04 -8.65
C ILE A 13 -15.57 12.26 -8.73
N ILE A 14 -15.54 13.08 -7.67
CA ILE A 14 -14.66 14.26 -7.60
C ILE A 14 -13.18 13.83 -7.70
N GLY A 15 -12.77 12.79 -6.98
CA GLY A 15 -11.41 12.24 -7.03
C GLY A 15 -11.02 11.79 -8.43
N PHE A 16 -11.91 11.07 -9.13
CA PHE A 16 -11.70 10.64 -10.50
C PHE A 16 -11.52 11.84 -11.45
N LEU A 17 -12.42 12.83 -11.38
CA LEU A 17 -12.36 14.03 -12.24
C LEU A 17 -11.12 14.89 -11.94
N MET A 18 -10.77 15.07 -10.67
CA MET A 18 -9.58 15.83 -10.30
C MET A 18 -8.30 15.16 -10.75
N TYR A 19 -8.22 13.82 -10.69
CA TYR A 19 -7.06 13.11 -11.23
C TYR A 19 -7.02 13.22 -12.76
N PHE A 20 -8.16 13.20 -13.44
CA PHE A 20 -8.24 13.46 -14.89
C PHE A 20 -7.69 14.84 -15.25
N ILE A 21 -8.09 15.88 -14.50
CA ILE A 21 -7.56 17.24 -14.69
C ILE A 21 -6.04 17.25 -14.46
N ASN A 22 -5.55 16.65 -13.37
CA ASN A 22 -4.11 16.55 -13.11
C ASN A 22 -3.35 15.84 -14.23
N PHE A 23 -3.90 14.75 -14.77
CA PHE A 23 -3.32 14.02 -15.88
C PHE A 23 -3.23 14.89 -17.15
N LEU A 24 -4.27 15.67 -17.47
CA LEU A 24 -4.26 16.60 -18.60
C LEU A 24 -3.26 17.74 -18.39
N LEU A 25 -3.25 18.35 -17.20
CA LEU A 25 -2.31 19.40 -16.84
C LEU A 25 -0.87 18.91 -16.98
N TYR A 26 -0.54 17.75 -16.43
CA TYR A 26 0.80 17.17 -16.56
C TYR A 26 1.18 16.90 -18.03
N LYS A 27 0.24 16.41 -18.83
CA LYS A 27 0.46 16.12 -20.26
C LYS A 27 0.74 17.37 -21.08
N TYR A 28 0.05 18.50 -20.80
CA TYR A 28 0.13 19.71 -21.62
C TYR A 28 1.10 20.76 -21.06
N THR A 29 1.24 20.90 -19.75
CA THR A 29 2.03 21.97 -19.14
C THR A 29 3.33 21.48 -18.50
N LYS A 30 3.46 20.19 -18.18
CA LYS A 30 4.60 19.56 -17.47
C LYS A 30 4.94 20.18 -16.09
N THR A 31 4.23 21.20 -15.65
CA THR A 31 4.54 22.00 -14.45
C THR A 31 3.43 22.01 -13.42
N ALA A 32 2.19 21.72 -13.81
CA ALA A 32 1.06 21.74 -12.87
C ALA A 32 1.02 20.42 -12.09
N ASN A 33 1.11 20.55 -10.77
CA ASN A 33 1.03 19.44 -9.84
C ASN A 33 0.04 19.75 -8.73
N ILE A 34 -1.08 19.05 -8.70
CA ILE A 34 -2.12 19.19 -7.67
C ILE A 34 -2.07 18.02 -6.67
N ASP A 35 -0.89 17.42 -6.46
CA ASP A 35 -0.68 16.25 -5.61
C ASP A 35 -1.21 16.44 -4.18
N ALA A 36 -1.05 17.63 -3.61
CA ALA A 36 -1.57 17.92 -2.27
C ALA A 36 -3.09 17.80 -2.21
N LEU A 37 -3.80 18.35 -3.20
CA LEU A 37 -5.26 18.25 -3.27
C LEU A 37 -5.72 16.83 -3.51
N LEU A 38 -5.05 16.09 -4.39
CA LEU A 38 -5.33 14.67 -4.65
C LEU A 38 -5.08 13.82 -3.40
N THR A 39 -4.05 14.11 -2.63
CA THR A 39 -3.76 13.46 -1.35
C THR A 39 -4.90 13.69 -0.34
N LEU A 40 -5.38 14.93 -0.21
CA LEU A 40 -6.50 15.26 0.66
C LEU A 40 -7.79 14.57 0.21
N LEU A 41 -8.08 14.56 -1.09
CA LEU A 41 -9.24 13.86 -1.64
C LEU A 41 -9.16 12.34 -1.42
N ALA A 42 -7.96 11.75 -1.57
CA ALA A 42 -7.75 10.33 -1.29
C ALA A 42 -8.05 10.02 0.18
N LEU A 43 -7.52 10.82 1.13
CA LEU A 43 -7.78 10.67 2.57
C LEU A 43 -9.25 10.87 2.92
N ALA A 44 -9.94 11.80 2.26
CA ALA A 44 -11.36 12.07 2.47
C ALA A 44 -12.31 10.96 1.95
N GLY A 45 -11.81 9.89 1.33
CA GLY A 45 -12.62 8.78 0.81
C GLY A 45 -12.63 8.64 -0.71
N GLY A 46 -11.97 9.55 -1.44
CA GLY A 46 -11.91 9.56 -2.91
C GLY A 46 -10.85 8.63 -3.54
N SER A 47 -10.20 7.80 -2.73
CA SER A 47 -9.08 6.94 -3.17
C SER A 47 -9.49 5.93 -4.23
N LEU A 48 -10.70 5.37 -4.18
CA LEU A 48 -11.20 4.41 -5.15
C LEU A 48 -11.43 5.06 -6.52
N GLY A 49 -11.96 6.29 -6.57
CA GLY A 49 -12.15 7.04 -7.81
C GLY A 49 -10.81 7.38 -8.48
N ILE A 50 -9.83 7.85 -7.70
CA ILE A 50 -8.48 8.12 -8.18
C ILE A 50 -7.82 6.83 -8.68
N PHE A 51 -7.93 5.74 -7.92
CA PHE A 51 -7.38 4.44 -8.30
C PHE A 51 -7.99 3.91 -9.60
N ALA A 52 -9.32 4.02 -9.75
CA ALA A 52 -10.02 3.62 -10.97
C ALA A 52 -9.47 4.37 -12.20
N PHE A 53 -9.26 5.70 -12.10
CA PHE A 53 -8.67 6.46 -13.18
C PHE A 53 -7.26 5.98 -13.53
N ILE A 54 -6.40 5.75 -12.53
CA ILE A 54 -5.03 5.26 -12.74
C ILE A 54 -5.03 3.93 -13.48
N VAL A 55 -5.86 2.99 -13.07
CA VAL A 55 -5.95 1.65 -13.69
C VAL A 55 -6.45 1.72 -15.12
N LEU A 56 -7.39 2.61 -15.41
CA LEU A 56 -8.00 2.72 -16.75
C LEU A 56 -7.13 3.51 -17.71
N PHE A 57 -6.56 4.64 -17.30
CA PHE A 57 -5.98 5.63 -18.21
C PHE A 57 -4.50 5.92 -17.98
N ASP A 58 -3.98 5.79 -16.75
CA ASP A 58 -2.58 6.11 -16.41
C ASP A 58 -1.82 4.89 -15.88
N ARG A 59 -1.68 3.85 -16.70
CA ARG A 59 -1.01 2.58 -16.29
C ARG A 59 0.50 2.66 -16.17
N LYS A 60 1.15 3.70 -16.72
CA LYS A 60 2.62 3.80 -16.71
C LYS A 60 3.13 4.19 -15.33
N SER A 61 3.82 3.25 -14.66
CA SER A 61 4.54 3.53 -13.42
C SER A 61 5.92 4.08 -13.72
N VAL A 62 6.12 5.35 -13.43
CA VAL A 62 7.41 6.04 -13.51
C VAL A 62 7.88 6.43 -12.10
N LYS A 63 9.15 6.77 -11.95
CA LYS A 63 9.71 7.11 -10.62
C LYS A 63 8.96 8.27 -9.95
N GLU A 64 8.53 9.23 -10.74
CA GLU A 64 7.88 10.47 -10.32
C GLU A 64 6.52 10.22 -9.67
N ASN A 65 5.75 9.23 -10.16
CA ASN A 65 4.40 8.93 -9.65
C ASN A 65 4.34 7.72 -8.70
N MET A 66 5.47 7.08 -8.41
CA MET A 66 5.50 5.85 -7.62
C MET A 66 5.09 6.07 -6.17
N MET A 67 5.51 7.20 -5.57
CA MET A 67 5.15 7.54 -4.19
C MET A 67 3.64 7.73 -4.03
N SER A 68 3.04 8.53 -4.91
CA SER A 68 1.59 8.80 -4.90
C SER A 68 0.78 7.52 -5.09
N ARG A 69 1.25 6.59 -5.93
CA ARG A 69 0.59 5.29 -6.14
C ARG A 69 0.67 4.37 -4.93
N VAL A 70 1.84 4.26 -4.30
CA VAL A 70 1.99 3.47 -3.05
C VAL A 70 1.09 4.04 -1.96
N PHE A 71 1.12 5.35 -1.77
CA PHE A 71 0.27 6.05 -0.81
C PHE A 71 -1.21 5.78 -1.08
N LEU A 72 -1.65 5.96 -2.32
CA LEU A 72 -3.04 5.74 -2.72
C LEU A 72 -3.53 4.32 -2.45
N VAL A 73 -2.74 3.30 -2.82
CA VAL A 73 -3.08 1.89 -2.58
C VAL A 73 -3.18 1.61 -1.08
N CYS A 74 -2.25 2.12 -0.27
CA CYS A 74 -2.30 1.96 1.18
C CYS A 74 -3.55 2.62 1.79
N VAL A 75 -3.86 3.86 1.39
CA VAL A 75 -5.06 4.58 1.85
C VAL A 75 -6.33 3.84 1.44
N LEU A 76 -6.40 3.34 0.20
CA LEU A 76 -7.55 2.56 -0.29
C LEU A 76 -7.78 1.31 0.56
N ILE A 77 -6.72 0.54 0.86
CA ILE A 77 -6.83 -0.67 1.70
C ILE A 77 -7.32 -0.30 3.10
N LEU A 78 -6.75 0.74 3.72
CA LEU A 78 -7.19 1.19 5.04
C LEU A 78 -8.67 1.64 5.04
N GLN A 79 -9.12 2.34 3.99
CA GLN A 79 -10.52 2.74 3.85
C GLN A 79 -11.46 1.53 3.71
N ILE A 80 -11.05 0.50 2.95
CA ILE A 80 -11.82 -0.75 2.85
C ILE A 80 -11.92 -1.41 4.23
N ILE A 81 -10.82 -1.50 4.97
CA ILE A 81 -10.80 -2.05 6.33
C ILE A 81 -11.76 -1.29 7.24
N ILE A 82 -11.68 0.04 7.27
CA ILE A 82 -12.57 0.88 8.07
C ILE A 82 -14.04 0.67 7.67
N ALA A 83 -14.33 0.58 6.37
CA ALA A 83 -15.70 0.34 5.89
C ALA A 83 -16.24 -1.04 6.31
N LEU A 84 -15.39 -2.08 6.34
CA LEU A 84 -15.74 -3.41 6.84
C LEU A 84 -16.10 -3.35 8.34
N PHE A 85 -15.29 -2.68 9.15
CA PHE A 85 -15.57 -2.48 10.57
C PHE A 85 -16.91 -1.74 10.81
N ILE A 86 -17.16 -0.64 10.10
CA ILE A 86 -18.40 0.12 10.20
C ILE A 86 -19.63 -0.74 9.83
N LYS A 87 -19.48 -1.69 8.89
CA LYS A 87 -20.56 -2.62 8.50
C LYS A 87 -20.75 -3.79 9.45
N GLY A 88 -20.02 -3.85 10.56
CA GLY A 88 -20.15 -4.90 11.56
C GLY A 88 -19.42 -6.21 11.20
N PHE A 89 -18.50 -6.17 10.24
CA PHE A 89 -17.59 -7.30 9.98
C PHE A 89 -16.47 -7.32 11.02
N HIS A 90 -16.84 -7.48 12.30
CA HIS A 90 -15.91 -7.62 13.43
C HIS A 90 -16.56 -8.52 14.48
N GLY A 91 -15.75 -9.17 15.30
CA GLY A 91 -16.20 -9.92 16.47
C GLY A 91 -16.71 -9.00 17.59
N ASP A 92 -17.41 -9.55 18.57
CA ASP A 92 -17.96 -8.82 19.71
C ASP A 92 -16.86 -8.21 20.59
N GLU A 93 -15.66 -8.82 20.59
CA GLU A 93 -14.48 -8.35 21.32
C GLU A 93 -13.27 -8.25 20.37
N LEU A 94 -12.56 -7.12 20.43
CA LEU A 94 -11.32 -6.93 19.66
C LEU A 94 -10.23 -7.86 20.20
N ASN A 95 -9.76 -8.77 19.37
CA ASN A 95 -8.72 -9.71 19.73
C ASN A 95 -7.33 -9.13 19.41
N PHE A 96 -6.46 -9.03 20.43
CA PHE A 96 -5.09 -8.56 20.31
C PHE A 96 -4.04 -9.68 20.49
N ASP A 97 -4.46 -10.95 20.47
CA ASP A 97 -3.60 -12.09 20.73
C ASP A 97 -2.83 -12.54 19.48
N PHE A 98 -1.91 -11.68 19.02
CA PHE A 98 -1.07 -11.93 17.85
C PHE A 98 -0.27 -13.23 17.96
N LEU A 99 0.24 -13.55 19.17
CA LEU A 99 1.06 -14.74 19.37
C LEU A 99 0.25 -16.02 19.17
N ASP A 100 -0.98 -16.05 19.71
CA ASP A 100 -1.87 -17.19 19.53
C ASP A 100 -2.33 -17.34 18.08
N PHE A 101 -2.71 -16.25 17.42
CA PHE A 101 -3.05 -16.23 16.00
C PHE A 101 -1.94 -16.82 15.12
N PHE A 102 -0.71 -16.35 15.28
CA PHE A 102 0.42 -16.88 14.51
C PHE A 102 0.82 -18.29 14.95
N GLY A 103 0.61 -18.65 16.21
CA GLY A 103 0.80 -20.01 16.72
C GLY A 103 -0.15 -21.02 16.07
N ARG A 104 -1.41 -20.64 15.85
CA ARG A 104 -2.41 -21.45 15.12
C ARG A 104 -2.14 -21.46 13.62
N ASN A 105 -1.75 -20.34 13.03
CA ASN A 105 -1.52 -20.18 11.59
C ASN A 105 -0.03 -20.32 11.21
N LYS A 106 0.59 -21.49 11.54
CA LYS A 106 2.03 -21.75 11.29
C LYS A 106 2.42 -21.59 9.81
N ILE A 107 1.56 -21.99 8.88
CA ILE A 107 1.82 -21.86 7.43
C ILE A 107 1.94 -20.39 7.04
N LEU A 108 1.07 -19.53 7.57
CA LEU A 108 1.14 -18.08 7.35
C LEU A 108 2.45 -17.52 7.89
N MET A 109 2.85 -17.87 9.10
CA MET A 109 4.09 -17.41 9.72
C MET A 109 5.33 -17.83 8.92
N ILE A 110 5.37 -19.11 8.47
CA ILE A 110 6.47 -19.62 7.63
C ILE A 110 6.51 -18.89 6.29
N SER A 111 5.35 -18.70 5.63
CA SER A 111 5.28 -18.00 4.35
C SER A 111 5.74 -16.56 4.45
N LEU A 112 5.33 -15.83 5.51
CA LEU A 112 5.82 -14.48 5.78
C LEU A 112 7.34 -14.45 6.01
N GLY A 113 7.89 -15.42 6.75
CA GLY A 113 9.32 -15.57 6.94
C GLY A 113 10.05 -15.74 5.60
N ILE A 114 9.60 -16.65 4.75
CA ILE A 114 10.18 -16.90 3.42
C ILE A 114 10.13 -15.64 2.55
N VAL A 115 8.97 -14.95 2.48
CA VAL A 115 8.83 -13.74 1.68
C VAL A 115 9.76 -12.63 2.19
N ASN A 116 9.92 -12.48 3.51
CA ASN A 116 10.85 -11.50 4.08
C ASN A 116 12.31 -11.80 3.71
N VAL A 117 12.74 -13.06 3.74
CA VAL A 117 14.09 -13.47 3.29
C VAL A 117 14.27 -13.18 1.80
N ILE A 118 13.30 -13.56 0.95
CA ILE A 118 13.35 -13.30 -0.49
C ILE A 118 13.44 -11.78 -0.76
N THR A 119 12.66 -10.98 -0.04
CA THR A 119 12.67 -9.52 -0.21
C THR A 119 14.00 -8.91 0.21
N PHE A 120 14.56 -9.34 1.35
CA PHE A 120 15.90 -8.93 1.77
C PHE A 120 16.95 -9.24 0.71
N LEU A 121 16.96 -10.47 0.19
CA LEU A 121 17.88 -10.90 -0.87
C LEU A 121 17.68 -10.08 -2.16
N ALA A 122 16.44 -9.75 -2.52
CA ALA A 122 16.16 -8.90 -3.68
C ALA A 122 16.77 -7.49 -3.52
N PHE A 123 16.67 -6.89 -2.31
CA PHE A 123 17.35 -5.61 -2.03
C PHE A 123 18.88 -5.74 -2.07
N ALA A 124 19.44 -6.86 -1.58
CA ALA A 124 20.88 -7.12 -1.65
C ALA A 124 21.36 -7.26 -3.10
N ILE A 125 20.66 -8.03 -3.93
CA ILE A 125 20.97 -8.19 -5.36
C ILE A 125 20.85 -6.84 -6.09
N ASP A 126 19.82 -6.06 -5.81
CA ASP A 126 19.65 -4.73 -6.42
C ASP A 126 20.81 -3.79 -6.04
N LYS A 127 21.29 -3.84 -4.79
CA LYS A 127 22.48 -3.10 -4.33
C LYS A 127 23.74 -3.54 -5.09
N ILE A 128 23.97 -4.87 -5.17
CA ILE A 128 25.15 -5.43 -5.88
C ILE A 128 25.13 -5.04 -7.36
N ASN A 129 23.96 -5.13 -8.00
CA ASN A 129 23.78 -4.75 -9.39
C ASN A 129 24.01 -3.26 -9.61
N ALA A 130 23.55 -2.42 -8.66
CA ALA A 130 23.78 -0.98 -8.72
C ALA A 130 25.29 -0.62 -8.64
N VAL A 131 26.05 -1.30 -7.77
CA VAL A 131 27.50 -1.09 -7.63
C VAL A 131 28.25 -1.59 -8.86
N LYS A 132 27.83 -2.73 -9.44
CA LYS A 132 28.48 -3.34 -10.61
C LYS A 132 28.02 -2.75 -11.95
N GLY A 133 27.18 -1.70 -11.97
CA GLY A 133 26.61 -1.12 -13.19
C GLY A 133 25.71 -2.06 -14.00
N LYS A 134 25.23 -3.18 -13.39
CA LYS A 134 24.36 -4.13 -14.04
C LYS A 134 22.90 -3.68 -14.00
N ARG A 135 22.03 -4.40 -14.74
CA ARG A 135 20.58 -4.14 -14.77
C ARG A 135 19.98 -4.28 -13.36
N ARG A 136 19.35 -3.20 -12.88
CA ARG A 136 18.72 -3.13 -11.56
C ARG A 136 17.35 -3.83 -11.54
N ILE A 137 16.94 -4.27 -10.36
CA ILE A 137 15.59 -4.79 -10.15
C ILE A 137 14.58 -3.63 -10.29
N ARG A 138 13.44 -3.90 -10.91
CA ARG A 138 12.39 -2.89 -11.09
C ARG A 138 11.84 -2.45 -9.73
N ILE A 139 11.60 -1.15 -9.57
CA ILE A 139 11.02 -0.57 -8.34
C ILE A 139 9.71 -1.26 -7.96
N PHE A 140 8.85 -1.48 -8.96
CA PHE A 140 7.58 -2.19 -8.79
C PHE A 140 7.74 -3.58 -8.20
N THR A 141 8.76 -4.33 -8.59
CA THR A 141 9.05 -5.68 -8.04
C THR A 141 9.42 -5.61 -6.57
N LEU A 142 10.30 -4.68 -6.19
CA LEU A 142 10.72 -4.53 -4.78
C LEU A 142 9.57 -4.07 -3.88
N LEU A 143 8.76 -3.13 -4.33
CA LEU A 143 7.57 -2.69 -3.61
C LEU A 143 6.50 -3.78 -3.56
N GLY A 144 6.29 -4.52 -4.66
CA GLY A 144 5.35 -5.64 -4.70
C GLY A 144 5.71 -6.75 -3.72
N LEU A 145 6.99 -7.14 -3.64
CA LEU A 145 7.46 -8.09 -2.62
C LEU A 145 7.22 -7.56 -1.20
N SER A 146 7.42 -6.26 -0.98
CA SER A 146 7.13 -5.63 0.31
C SER A 146 5.64 -5.70 0.65
N PHE A 147 4.73 -5.49 -0.32
CA PHE A 147 3.27 -5.59 -0.13
C PHE A 147 2.79 -7.01 0.20
N ILE A 148 3.37 -8.05 -0.40
CA ILE A 148 2.97 -9.46 -0.21
C ILE A 148 3.37 -10.00 1.19
N GLY A 149 4.03 -9.20 2.03
CA GLY A 149 4.44 -9.61 3.38
C GLY A 149 5.95 -9.44 3.65
N GLY A 150 6.72 -8.98 2.65
CA GLY A 150 8.17 -8.82 2.74
C GLY A 150 8.62 -7.46 3.29
N SER A 151 7.77 -6.68 3.93
CA SER A 151 8.07 -5.31 4.33
C SER A 151 9.18 -5.21 5.38
N LEU A 152 9.24 -6.14 6.33
CA LEU A 152 10.33 -6.19 7.32
C LEU A 152 11.66 -6.54 6.66
N GLY A 153 11.65 -7.52 5.72
CA GLY A 153 12.83 -7.87 4.93
C GLY A 153 13.31 -6.71 4.05
N ALA A 154 12.38 -5.95 3.46
CA ALA A 154 12.69 -4.74 2.71
C ALA A 154 13.32 -3.66 3.61
N LEU A 155 12.73 -3.42 4.79
CA LEU A 155 13.23 -2.45 5.76
C LEU A 155 14.65 -2.81 6.21
N LEU A 156 14.86 -4.08 6.62
CA LEU A 156 16.17 -4.58 7.00
C LEU A 156 17.17 -4.46 5.85
N GLY A 157 16.81 -4.90 4.64
CA GLY A 157 17.67 -4.80 3.47
C GLY A 157 18.03 -3.37 3.10
N MET A 158 17.08 -2.43 3.23
CA MET A 158 17.30 -1.03 2.96
C MET A 158 18.31 -0.40 3.93
N TYR A 159 18.13 -0.63 5.24
CA TYR A 159 18.96 0.02 6.26
C TYR A 159 20.30 -0.69 6.46
N THR A 160 20.37 -2.02 6.53
CA THR A 160 21.64 -2.77 6.69
C THR A 160 22.56 -2.57 5.51
N LEU A 161 22.02 -2.54 4.29
CA LEU A 161 22.82 -2.36 3.08
C LEU A 161 23.00 -0.88 2.69
N ARG A 162 22.41 0.06 3.47
CA ARG A 162 22.40 1.50 3.15
C ARG A 162 22.01 1.75 1.69
N HIS A 163 20.95 1.08 1.25
CA HIS A 163 20.48 1.13 -0.14
C HIS A 163 19.07 1.70 -0.24
N LYS A 164 18.89 2.72 -1.09
CA LYS A 164 17.60 3.42 -1.31
C LYS A 164 17.05 4.17 -0.07
N THR A 165 17.85 4.40 0.95
CA THR A 165 17.47 5.11 2.19
C THR A 165 17.15 6.60 1.99
N LYS A 166 17.39 7.17 0.81
CA LYS A 166 17.06 8.55 0.44
C LYS A 166 15.92 8.65 -0.60
N VAL A 167 15.23 7.55 -0.85
CA VAL A 167 14.22 7.48 -1.90
C VAL A 167 12.84 7.39 -1.26
N ASN A 168 12.02 8.44 -1.38
CA ASN A 168 10.76 8.65 -0.66
C ASN A 168 9.79 7.46 -0.77
N TYR A 169 9.61 6.86 -1.94
CA TYR A 169 8.70 5.72 -2.11
C TYR A 169 9.19 4.43 -1.44
N PHE A 170 10.43 4.39 -0.93
CA PHE A 170 10.91 3.34 -0.03
C PHE A 170 10.91 3.79 1.42
N THR A 171 11.45 4.98 1.72
CA THR A 171 11.61 5.46 3.11
C THR A 171 10.29 5.76 3.80
N VAL A 172 9.29 6.19 3.07
CA VAL A 172 7.93 6.43 3.56
C VAL A 172 6.99 5.29 3.16
N GLY A 173 7.14 4.76 1.94
CA GLY A 173 6.26 3.72 1.42
C GLY A 173 6.37 2.41 2.18
N ILE A 174 7.57 1.93 2.55
CA ILE A 174 7.72 0.66 3.29
C ILE A 174 7.10 0.74 4.69
N PRO A 175 7.37 1.76 5.53
CA PRO A 175 6.65 1.93 6.79
C PRO A 175 5.13 2.00 6.64
N LEU A 176 4.63 2.68 5.61
CA LEU A 176 3.20 2.74 5.35
C LEU A 176 2.62 1.36 4.98
N ILE A 177 3.35 0.57 4.18
CA ILE A 177 2.99 -0.83 3.86
C ILE A 177 2.95 -1.68 5.15
N ILE A 178 3.88 -1.49 6.09
CA ILE A 178 3.86 -2.20 7.38
C ILE A 178 2.58 -1.87 8.15
N VAL A 179 2.19 -0.60 8.22
CA VAL A 179 0.94 -0.18 8.89
C VAL A 179 -0.27 -0.88 8.27
N VAL A 180 -0.34 -0.93 6.93
CA VAL A 180 -1.41 -1.63 6.22
C VAL A 180 -1.39 -3.13 6.53
N GLN A 181 -0.22 -3.77 6.55
CA GLN A 181 -0.10 -5.20 6.86
C GLN A 181 -0.53 -5.52 8.29
N VAL A 182 -0.16 -4.68 9.26
CA VAL A 182 -0.64 -4.82 10.65
C VAL A 182 -2.16 -4.70 10.70
N ALA A 183 -2.75 -3.72 10.02
CA ALA A 183 -4.20 -3.56 9.95
C ALA A 183 -4.89 -4.76 9.29
N VAL A 184 -4.32 -5.33 8.22
CA VAL A 184 -4.84 -6.53 7.54
C VAL A 184 -4.76 -7.76 8.47
N VAL A 185 -3.65 -7.94 9.18
CA VAL A 185 -3.51 -9.04 10.17
C VAL A 185 -4.54 -8.88 11.28
N PHE A 186 -4.73 -7.65 11.78
CA PHE A 186 -5.73 -7.38 12.81
C PHE A 186 -7.15 -7.78 12.36
N VAL A 187 -7.55 -7.41 11.15
CA VAL A 187 -8.84 -7.84 10.57
C VAL A 187 -8.90 -9.37 10.42
N ALA A 188 -7.81 -10.00 9.99
CA ALA A 188 -7.78 -11.46 9.84
C ALA A 188 -7.94 -12.19 11.18
N MET A 189 -7.33 -11.66 12.26
CA MET A 189 -7.49 -12.20 13.62
C MET A 189 -8.93 -12.08 14.12
N ASP A 190 -9.56 -10.95 13.86
CA ASP A 190 -10.92 -10.67 14.28
C ASP A 190 -11.93 -11.56 13.52
N LEU A 191 -11.73 -11.75 12.22
CA LEU A 191 -12.54 -12.67 11.40
C LEU A 191 -12.32 -14.15 11.77
N ASP A 192 -11.09 -14.56 12.15
CA ASP A 192 -10.80 -15.93 12.60
C ASP A 192 -11.56 -16.25 13.90
N GLY A 193 -11.62 -15.29 14.83
CA GLY A 193 -12.47 -15.38 16.03
C GLY A 193 -13.95 -15.52 15.72
N PHE A 194 -14.45 -14.78 14.73
CA PHE A 194 -15.85 -14.81 14.31
C PHE A 194 -16.24 -16.16 13.61
N MET A 195 -15.35 -16.73 12.80
CA MET A 195 -15.60 -18.00 12.09
C MET A 195 -15.34 -19.24 12.96
N GLY A 196 -14.65 -19.09 14.08
CA GLY A 196 -14.36 -20.17 15.02
C GLY A 196 -15.44 -20.41 16.09
N MET A 197 -16.50 -19.58 16.09
CA MET A 197 -17.71 -19.76 16.89
C MET A 197 -18.78 -20.55 16.10
#